data_0b16e2c8bce2743ab9a1223faf00e1c1
#
_entry.id   0b16e2c8bce2743ab9a1223faf00e1c1
#
_cell.length_a   1.000
_cell.length_b   1.000
_cell.length_c   1.000
_cell.angle_alpha   90.00
_cell.angle_beta   90.00
_cell.angle_gamma   90.00
#
_symmetry.space_group_name_H-M   'P 1'
#
loop_
_entity.id
_entity.type
_entity.pdbx_description
1 polymer ?
#
loop_
_entity_poly.entity_id
_entity_poly.type
_entity_poly.pdbx_seq_one_letter_code
_entity_poly.pdbx_strand_id
1 'polypeptide(L)'
;MIALRRKNAGFTTIYKVEFNNYKKIIKVYDQIAFSSFFRANLNKYSNFYNSLNKANITPKHNVISKHILEINEIKSDFSLTKKKLFDNKKILREFKKKITSIQKLDQSLIKKKLVDEIKKYLNILKLEKKVKRKIKKIEKYINFYEQNSICHGDIHFENLIINKNKLFILDWDYSLISCIGYEIAMFAYLEKLNQVQIKKLSKIFRISIDEIIHYLPICHLLDYLYKKVLIKEKLIKVIDKKLIREVNNFIGNIL
;
A
#
# COMPACT_ATOMS: atom_id res chain seq x y z
N MET A 1 26.61 1.12 23.41
CA MET A 1 27.07 0.81 22.02
C MET A 1 25.91 1.01 21.07
N ILE A 2 26.10 1.77 19.97
CA ILE A 2 25.08 1.95 18.94
C ILE A 2 25.37 0.95 17.83
N ALA A 3 24.46 -0.01 17.61
CA ALA A 3 24.54 -0.91 16.47
C ALA A 3 23.68 -0.34 15.33
N LEU A 4 24.29 -0.03 14.21
CA LEU A 4 23.63 0.48 13.01
C LEU A 4 23.67 -0.58 11.90
N ARG A 5 22.51 -1.10 11.50
CA ARG A 5 22.38 -1.95 10.30
C ARG A 5 21.66 -1.17 9.22
N ARG A 6 22.25 -1.10 8.03
CA ARG A 6 21.70 -0.40 6.87
C ARG A 6 21.13 -1.40 5.88
N LYS A 7 19.94 -1.12 5.33
CA LYS A 7 19.33 -1.83 4.20
C LYS A 7 18.77 -0.79 3.23
N ASN A 8 19.14 -0.86 1.96
CA ASN A 8 18.49 -0.08 0.92
C ASN A 8 17.22 -0.80 0.50
N ALA A 9 16.11 -0.09 0.48
CA ALA A 9 14.80 -0.59 0.09
C ALA A 9 14.18 0.36 -0.96
N GLY A 10 14.54 0.14 -2.23
CA GLY A 10 14.11 1.00 -3.33
C GLY A 10 14.55 2.46 -3.12
N PHE A 11 13.58 3.36 -2.93
CA PHE A 11 13.81 4.79 -2.71
C PHE A 11 14.02 5.19 -1.25
N THR A 12 14.20 4.23 -0.36
CA THR A 12 14.41 4.49 1.05
C THR A 12 15.63 3.74 1.56
N THR A 13 16.29 4.33 2.54
CA THR A 13 17.31 3.65 3.33
C THR A 13 16.75 3.39 4.72
N ILE A 14 16.83 2.15 5.15
CA ILE A 14 16.35 1.71 6.46
C ILE A 14 17.57 1.46 7.35
N TYR A 15 17.58 2.13 8.50
CA TYR A 15 18.57 1.91 9.54
C TYR A 15 17.90 1.25 10.75
N LYS A 16 18.49 0.17 11.21
CA LYS A 16 18.15 -0.41 12.50
C LYS A 16 19.11 0.14 13.53
N VAL A 17 18.57 0.83 14.53
CA VAL A 17 19.33 1.47 15.60
C VAL A 17 19.02 0.77 16.92
N GLU A 18 20.05 0.34 17.62
CA GLU A 18 19.93 -0.26 18.95
C GLU A 18 20.80 0.53 19.93
N PHE A 19 20.17 1.06 20.98
CA PHE A 19 20.81 1.84 22.02
C PHE A 19 20.14 1.57 23.37
N ASN A 20 20.91 1.13 24.38
CA ASN A 20 20.44 0.94 25.77
C ASN A 20 19.05 0.26 25.85
N ASN A 21 18.87 -0.91 25.24
CA ASN A 21 17.62 -1.66 25.17
C ASN A 21 16.49 -1.04 24.31
N TYR A 22 16.69 0.14 23.75
CA TYR A 22 15.77 0.72 22.78
C TYR A 22 16.13 0.26 21.37
N LYS A 23 15.14 -0.28 20.64
CA LYS A 23 15.28 -0.71 19.24
C LYS A 23 14.37 0.12 18.38
N LYS A 24 14.96 0.82 17.42
CA LYS A 24 14.29 1.70 16.51
C LYS A 24 14.63 1.37 15.08
N ILE A 25 13.67 1.60 14.20
CA ILE A 25 13.86 1.61 12.77
C ILE A 25 13.79 3.07 12.32
N ILE A 26 14.81 3.53 11.63
CA ILE A 26 14.84 4.86 11.02
C ILE A 26 14.71 4.68 9.51
N LYS A 27 13.63 5.16 8.94
CA LYS A 27 13.38 5.17 7.50
C LYS A 27 13.72 6.55 6.96
N VAL A 28 14.72 6.60 6.08
CA VAL A 28 15.19 7.82 5.41
C VAL A 28 14.80 7.75 3.96
N TYR A 29 14.04 8.72 3.49
CA TYR A 29 13.61 8.83 2.10
C TYR A 29 14.65 9.59 1.30
N ASP A 30 15.06 9.07 0.15
CA ASP A 30 15.98 9.75 -0.75
C ASP A 30 15.29 10.87 -1.56
N GLN A 31 16.09 11.68 -2.26
CA GLN A 31 15.58 12.81 -3.04
C GLN A 31 14.65 12.39 -4.18
N ILE A 32 14.86 11.21 -4.77
CA ILE A 32 14.03 10.69 -5.87
C ILE A 32 12.66 10.27 -5.32
N ALA A 33 12.62 9.60 -4.18
CA ALA A 33 11.39 9.31 -3.46
C ALA A 33 10.59 10.58 -3.16
N PHE A 34 11.31 11.66 -2.87
CA PHE A 34 10.76 12.95 -2.56
C PHE A 34 10.09 13.66 -3.73
N SER A 35 10.77 13.67 -4.89
CA SER A 35 10.30 14.44 -6.04
C SER A 35 9.23 13.72 -6.85
N SER A 36 9.24 12.37 -6.85
CA SER A 36 8.50 11.61 -7.86
C SER A 36 7.51 10.59 -7.30
N PHE A 37 7.79 9.94 -6.17
CA PHE A 37 7.06 8.72 -5.80
C PHE A 37 6.22 8.82 -4.55
N PHE A 38 6.70 9.51 -3.50
CA PHE A 38 6.08 9.45 -2.20
C PHE A 38 5.61 10.81 -1.70
N ARG A 39 5.09 10.80 -0.53
CA ARG A 39 4.68 11.98 0.21
C ARG A 39 5.86 12.91 0.36
N ALA A 40 5.93 13.93 -0.48
CA ALA A 40 7.05 14.86 -0.57
C ALA A 40 7.35 15.63 0.73
N ASN A 41 6.59 15.40 1.81
CA ASN A 41 6.81 16.02 3.11
C ASN A 41 6.07 15.24 4.20
N LEU A 42 6.79 14.41 4.96
CA LEU A 42 6.24 13.64 6.07
C LEU A 42 5.55 14.51 7.12
N ASN A 43 5.99 15.74 7.31
CA ASN A 43 5.36 16.66 8.29
C ASN A 43 3.88 16.87 7.97
N LYS A 44 3.48 16.88 6.68
CA LYS A 44 2.07 16.98 6.27
C LYS A 44 1.23 15.76 6.66
N TYR A 45 1.87 14.65 6.98
CA TYR A 45 1.23 13.39 7.37
C TYR A 45 1.40 13.05 8.85
N SER A 46 1.95 13.96 9.67
CA SER A 46 2.14 13.73 11.10
C SER A 46 0.83 13.36 11.79
N ASN A 47 -0.27 14.07 11.47
CA ASN A 47 -1.60 13.77 12.02
C ASN A 47 -2.10 12.39 11.60
N PHE A 48 -1.81 11.96 10.37
CA PHE A 48 -2.15 10.62 9.90
C PHE A 48 -1.40 9.55 10.70
N TYR A 49 -0.07 9.68 10.84
CA TYR A 49 0.71 8.74 11.66
C TYR A 49 0.27 8.74 13.13
N ASN A 50 -0.05 9.90 13.69
CA ASN A 50 -0.60 9.99 15.05
C ASN A 50 -1.95 9.27 15.19
N SER A 51 -2.81 9.36 14.18
CA SER A 51 -4.10 8.65 14.17
C SER A 51 -3.91 7.13 14.06
N LEU A 52 -2.97 6.66 13.22
CA LEU A 52 -2.59 5.24 13.15
C LEU A 52 -2.05 4.73 14.48
N ASN A 53 -1.20 5.52 15.15
CA ASN A 53 -0.64 5.21 16.46
C ASN A 53 -1.76 5.09 17.52
N LYS A 54 -2.67 6.08 17.59
CA LYS A 54 -3.81 6.09 18.54
C LYS A 54 -4.73 4.89 18.33
N ALA A 55 -4.96 4.50 17.08
CA ALA A 55 -5.78 3.34 16.73
C ALA A 55 -5.02 2.00 16.91
N ASN A 56 -3.75 2.01 17.32
CA ASN A 56 -2.89 0.82 17.43
C ASN A 56 -2.85 -0.02 16.15
N ILE A 57 -2.92 0.62 14.98
CA ILE A 57 -2.89 -0.05 13.66
C ILE A 57 -1.46 -0.40 13.27
N THR A 58 -0.53 0.47 13.62
CA THR A 58 0.89 0.39 13.28
C THR A 58 1.75 0.41 14.55
N PRO A 59 3.02 -0.03 14.51
CA PRO A 59 3.99 0.30 15.56
C PRO A 59 4.06 1.82 15.74
N LYS A 60 4.44 2.28 16.92
CA LYS A 60 4.54 3.72 17.15
C LYS A 60 5.51 4.36 16.14
N HIS A 61 4.99 5.29 15.36
CA HIS A 61 5.73 6.11 14.41
C HIS A 61 5.93 7.51 14.98
N ASN A 62 7.08 8.11 14.67
CA ASN A 62 7.38 9.49 14.99
C ASN A 62 8.01 10.16 13.76
N VAL A 63 7.40 11.23 13.26
CA VAL A 63 7.94 12.00 12.14
C VAL A 63 9.03 12.93 12.70
N ILE A 64 10.28 12.60 12.41
CA ILE A 64 11.44 13.38 12.87
C ILE A 64 11.64 14.61 12.00
N SER A 65 11.49 14.45 10.68
CA SER A 65 11.61 15.56 9.72
C SER A 65 10.79 15.26 8.47
N LYS A 66 10.82 16.17 7.51
CA LYS A 66 10.15 15.94 6.22
C LYS A 66 10.61 14.68 5.49
N HIS A 67 11.79 14.12 5.81
CA HIS A 67 12.42 12.98 5.13
C HIS A 67 12.71 11.79 6.03
N ILE A 68 12.48 11.90 7.34
CA ILE A 68 12.90 10.89 8.31
C ILE A 68 11.70 10.47 9.15
N LEU A 69 11.43 9.17 9.14
CA LEU A 69 10.42 8.51 9.95
C LEU A 69 11.11 7.57 10.93
N GLU A 70 10.85 7.75 12.21
CA GLU A 70 11.24 6.82 13.25
C GLU A 70 10.09 5.85 13.54
N ILE A 71 10.39 4.58 13.70
CA ILE A 71 9.42 3.53 13.98
C ILE A 71 9.94 2.70 15.16
N ASN A 72 9.12 2.44 16.16
CA ASN A 72 9.48 1.49 17.21
C ASN A 72 9.59 0.09 16.60
N GLU A 73 10.73 -0.57 16.80
CA GLU A 73 10.87 -1.95 16.35
C GLU A 73 9.92 -2.86 17.12
N ILE A 74 9.16 -3.65 16.39
CA ILE A 74 8.36 -4.76 16.92
C ILE A 74 8.88 -6.05 16.31
N LYS A 75 9.28 -7.01 17.17
CA LYS A 75 9.62 -8.35 16.69
C LYS A 75 8.34 -9.10 16.34
N SER A 76 8.32 -9.71 15.17
CA SER A 76 7.25 -10.64 14.82
C SER A 76 7.39 -11.95 15.58
N ASP A 77 6.28 -12.48 16.08
CA ASP A 77 6.25 -13.81 16.68
C ASP A 77 6.54 -14.89 15.63
N PHE A 78 6.11 -14.63 14.37
CA PHE A 78 6.35 -15.49 13.21
C PHE A 78 6.05 -14.73 11.90
N SER A 79 6.58 -15.22 10.79
CA SER A 79 6.23 -14.72 9.45
C SER A 79 4.81 -15.11 9.08
N LEU A 80 3.99 -14.11 8.75
CA LEU A 80 2.63 -14.35 8.28
C LEU A 80 2.69 -14.88 6.83
N THR A 81 1.83 -15.86 6.53
CA THR A 81 1.68 -16.48 5.21
C THR A 81 0.20 -16.66 4.89
N LYS A 82 -0.14 -16.92 3.62
CA LYS A 82 -1.51 -17.26 3.21
C LYS A 82 -2.13 -18.32 4.12
N LYS A 83 -1.43 -19.45 4.28
CA LYS A 83 -1.90 -20.55 5.11
C LYS A 83 -2.21 -20.08 6.53
N LYS A 84 -1.27 -19.42 7.19
CA LYS A 84 -1.46 -18.93 8.57
C LYS A 84 -2.61 -17.93 8.69
N LEU A 85 -2.78 -17.03 7.70
CA LEU A 85 -3.89 -16.08 7.72
C LEU A 85 -5.24 -16.78 7.57
N PHE A 86 -5.38 -17.66 6.57
CA PHE A 86 -6.68 -18.23 6.24
C PHE A 86 -7.08 -19.43 7.12
N ASP A 87 -6.12 -20.14 7.71
CA ASP A 87 -6.40 -21.26 8.61
C ASP A 87 -6.60 -20.84 10.07
N ASN A 88 -6.07 -19.67 10.46
CA ASN A 88 -6.19 -19.17 11.82
C ASN A 88 -7.28 -18.10 11.93
N LYS A 89 -8.44 -18.50 12.45
CA LYS A 89 -9.60 -17.61 12.65
C LYS A 89 -9.27 -16.36 13.50
N LYS A 90 -8.36 -16.47 14.47
CA LYS A 90 -7.98 -15.35 15.36
C LYS A 90 -7.17 -14.31 14.57
N ILE A 91 -6.19 -14.74 13.78
CA ILE A 91 -5.39 -13.84 12.93
C ILE A 91 -6.28 -13.17 11.88
N LEU A 92 -7.17 -13.92 11.26
CA LEU A 92 -8.08 -13.40 10.24
C LEU A 92 -9.06 -12.36 10.82
N ARG A 93 -9.50 -12.54 12.07
CA ARG A 93 -10.31 -11.53 12.79
C ARG A 93 -9.49 -10.26 13.10
N GLU A 94 -8.24 -10.41 13.54
CA GLU A 94 -7.35 -9.26 13.76
C GLU A 94 -7.06 -8.52 12.45
N PHE A 95 -6.82 -9.22 11.35
CA PHE A 95 -6.67 -8.60 10.03
C PHE A 95 -7.91 -7.78 9.66
N LYS A 96 -9.11 -8.38 9.73
CA LYS A 96 -10.36 -7.66 9.53
C LYS A 96 -10.46 -6.42 10.42
N LYS A 97 -10.22 -6.58 11.72
CA LYS A 97 -10.31 -5.49 12.70
C LYS A 97 -9.40 -4.32 12.31
N LYS A 98 -8.14 -4.60 11.90
CA LYS A 98 -7.19 -3.55 11.51
C LYS A 98 -7.64 -2.82 10.24
N ILE A 99 -8.01 -3.55 9.18
CA ILE A 99 -8.53 -2.94 7.96
C ILE A 99 -9.77 -2.09 8.25
N THR A 100 -10.73 -2.61 9.02
CA THR A 100 -11.93 -1.82 9.40
C THR A 100 -11.57 -0.59 10.26
N SER A 101 -10.52 -0.67 11.08
CA SER A 101 -10.07 0.48 11.87
C SER A 101 -9.46 1.59 10.99
N ILE A 102 -8.77 1.23 9.92
CA ILE A 102 -8.25 2.20 8.93
C ILE A 102 -9.39 2.97 8.27
N GLN A 103 -10.46 2.26 7.89
CA GLN A 103 -11.62 2.86 7.23
C GLN A 103 -12.38 3.88 8.09
N LYS A 104 -12.28 3.74 9.42
CA LYS A 104 -12.90 4.67 10.39
C LYS A 104 -12.06 5.92 10.64
N LEU A 105 -10.86 6.01 10.11
CA LEU A 105 -10.04 7.22 10.24
C LEU A 105 -10.64 8.35 9.41
N ASP A 106 -10.44 9.57 9.88
CA ASP A 106 -10.87 10.77 9.16
C ASP A 106 -10.15 10.86 7.80
N GLN A 107 -10.92 10.90 6.73
CA GLN A 107 -10.40 10.97 5.36
C GLN A 107 -9.62 12.26 5.09
N SER A 108 -9.87 13.34 5.82
CA SER A 108 -9.13 14.60 5.69
C SER A 108 -7.63 14.45 5.97
N LEU A 109 -7.23 13.36 6.66
CA LEU A 109 -5.84 13.01 6.93
C LEU A 109 -5.04 12.65 5.67
N ILE A 110 -5.72 12.23 4.61
CA ILE A 110 -5.12 11.87 3.32
C ILE A 110 -5.90 12.55 2.20
N LYS A 111 -5.20 13.36 1.40
CA LYS A 111 -5.81 14.06 0.26
C LYS A 111 -5.72 13.28 -1.06
N LYS A 112 -4.80 12.33 -1.15
CA LYS A 112 -4.51 11.58 -2.37
C LYS A 112 -5.60 10.54 -2.65
N LYS A 113 -6.21 10.57 -3.83
CA LYS A 113 -7.17 9.58 -4.33
C LYS A 113 -6.48 8.55 -5.23
N LEU A 114 -7.12 7.40 -5.43
CA LEU A 114 -6.62 6.34 -6.32
C LEU A 114 -6.35 6.84 -7.75
N VAL A 115 -7.24 7.66 -8.29
CA VAL A 115 -7.05 8.27 -9.62
C VAL A 115 -5.84 9.20 -9.69
N ASP A 116 -5.52 9.89 -8.60
CA ASP A 116 -4.37 10.79 -8.56
C ASP A 116 -3.05 10.04 -8.61
N GLU A 117 -3.01 8.83 -8.04
CA GLU A 117 -1.83 7.97 -8.14
C GLU A 117 -1.57 7.53 -9.58
N ILE A 118 -2.61 7.15 -10.33
CA ILE A 118 -2.48 6.83 -11.75
C ILE A 118 -2.03 8.05 -12.56
N LYS A 119 -2.67 9.21 -12.36
CA LYS A 119 -2.29 10.47 -13.04
C LYS A 119 -0.83 10.83 -12.78
N LYS A 120 -0.36 10.66 -11.55
CA LYS A 120 1.02 10.92 -11.16
C LYS A 120 2.01 10.04 -11.94
N TYR A 121 1.79 8.73 -12.04
CA TYR A 121 2.67 7.85 -12.81
C TYR A 121 2.66 8.20 -14.31
N LEU A 122 1.50 8.52 -14.87
CA LEU A 122 1.38 8.93 -16.26
C LEU A 122 2.15 10.23 -16.54
N ASN A 123 2.14 11.18 -15.61
CA ASN A 123 2.93 12.42 -15.67
C ASN A 123 4.43 12.13 -15.64
N ILE A 124 4.89 11.33 -14.67
CA ILE A 124 6.29 10.92 -14.59
C ILE A 124 6.75 10.27 -15.89
N LEU A 125 5.91 9.44 -16.50
CA LEU A 125 6.20 8.76 -17.76
C LEU A 125 5.99 9.65 -19.00
N LYS A 126 5.52 10.89 -18.84
CA LYS A 126 5.19 11.84 -19.93
C LYS A 126 4.13 11.30 -20.91
N LEU A 127 3.22 10.44 -20.43
CA LEU A 127 2.19 9.79 -21.22
C LEU A 127 0.83 10.50 -21.17
N GLU A 128 0.66 11.50 -20.31
CA GLU A 128 -0.62 12.14 -20.01
C GLU A 128 -1.32 12.68 -21.26
N LYS A 129 -0.58 13.35 -22.16
CA LYS A 129 -1.13 13.90 -23.41
C LYS A 129 -1.69 12.80 -24.34
N LYS A 130 -1.00 11.65 -24.42
CA LYS A 130 -1.38 10.52 -25.30
C LYS A 130 -2.60 9.75 -24.78
N VAL A 131 -2.82 9.76 -23.46
CA VAL A 131 -3.85 8.93 -22.80
C VAL A 131 -4.97 9.75 -22.14
N LYS A 132 -5.04 11.06 -22.37
CA LYS A 132 -6.00 11.96 -21.70
C LYS A 132 -7.47 11.48 -21.78
N ARG A 133 -7.91 10.97 -22.94
CA ARG A 133 -9.26 10.41 -23.09
C ARG A 133 -9.43 9.13 -22.27
N LYS A 134 -8.40 8.29 -22.23
CA LYS A 134 -8.38 7.04 -21.48
C LYS A 134 -8.42 7.29 -19.97
N ILE A 135 -7.74 8.33 -19.49
CA ILE A 135 -7.77 8.73 -18.07
C ILE A 135 -9.21 8.99 -17.61
N LYS A 136 -10.01 9.73 -18.39
CA LYS A 136 -11.42 9.98 -18.02
C LYS A 136 -12.25 8.70 -17.89
N LYS A 137 -12.01 7.72 -18.77
CA LYS A 137 -12.70 6.43 -18.71
C LYS A 137 -12.23 5.60 -17.50
N ILE A 138 -10.92 5.59 -17.23
CA ILE A 138 -10.36 4.94 -16.04
C ILE A 138 -10.90 5.60 -14.76
N GLU A 139 -10.99 6.93 -14.73
CA GLU A 139 -11.56 7.67 -13.60
C GLU A 139 -13.03 7.31 -13.36
N LYS A 140 -13.85 7.25 -14.43
CA LYS A 140 -15.24 6.78 -14.37
C LYS A 140 -15.32 5.33 -13.86
N TYR A 141 -14.43 4.48 -14.33
CA TYR A 141 -14.34 3.09 -13.89
C TYR A 141 -13.97 2.98 -12.38
N ILE A 142 -12.97 3.71 -11.93
CA ILE A 142 -12.56 3.74 -10.51
C ILE A 142 -13.71 4.24 -9.63
N ASN A 143 -14.43 5.27 -10.06
CA ASN A 143 -15.50 5.90 -9.30
C ASN A 143 -16.84 5.15 -9.41
N PHE A 144 -16.87 3.96 -10.00
CA PHE A 144 -18.07 3.12 -10.04
C PHE A 144 -18.56 2.75 -8.64
N TYR A 145 -17.63 2.51 -7.72
CA TYR A 145 -17.91 2.36 -6.29
C TYR A 145 -17.49 3.62 -5.53
N GLU A 146 -18.18 3.91 -4.43
CA GLU A 146 -17.92 5.09 -3.62
C GLU A 146 -16.52 5.08 -3.00
N GLN A 147 -15.76 6.16 -3.24
CA GLN A 147 -14.39 6.33 -2.76
C GLN A 147 -14.39 7.03 -1.40
N ASN A 148 -14.71 6.30 -0.34
CA ASN A 148 -14.97 6.85 0.99
C ASN A 148 -14.13 6.23 2.11
N SER A 149 -13.00 5.61 1.79
CA SER A 149 -12.18 4.93 2.78
C SER A 149 -10.70 5.23 2.61
N ILE A 150 -9.98 5.37 3.72
CA ILE A 150 -8.53 5.33 3.69
C ILE A 150 -8.11 3.88 3.42
N CYS A 151 -7.27 3.69 2.40
CA CYS A 151 -6.64 2.42 2.06
C CYS A 151 -5.14 2.51 2.30
N HIS A 152 -4.54 1.41 2.68
CA HIS A 152 -3.09 1.26 2.77
C HIS A 152 -2.44 1.34 1.38
N GLY A 153 -3.06 0.70 0.40
CA GLY A 153 -2.67 0.74 -1.02
C GLY A 153 -1.50 -0.17 -1.39
N ASP A 154 -0.85 -0.81 -0.41
CA ASP A 154 0.27 -1.75 -0.62
C ASP A 154 0.27 -2.83 0.47
N ILE A 155 -0.90 -3.38 0.78
CA ILE A 155 -1.01 -4.37 1.84
C ILE A 155 -0.60 -5.75 1.32
N HIS A 156 0.45 -6.32 1.94
CA HIS A 156 0.95 -7.66 1.65
C HIS A 156 1.59 -8.27 2.91
N PHE A 157 1.91 -9.58 2.90
CA PHE A 157 2.34 -10.27 4.13
C PHE A 157 3.63 -9.71 4.75
N GLU A 158 4.54 -9.15 3.96
CA GLU A 158 5.76 -8.55 4.49
C GLU A 158 5.49 -7.25 5.26
N ASN A 159 4.37 -6.57 4.98
CA ASN A 159 3.92 -5.39 5.69
C ASN A 159 3.04 -5.73 6.91
N LEU A 160 2.86 -7.00 7.24
CA LEU A 160 2.05 -7.47 8.36
C LEU A 160 2.90 -8.13 9.44
N ILE A 161 2.86 -7.60 10.65
CA ILE A 161 3.58 -8.16 11.81
C ILE A 161 2.57 -8.69 12.82
N ILE A 162 2.81 -9.92 13.30
CA ILE A 162 2.09 -10.48 14.44
C ILE A 162 3.00 -10.43 15.66
N ASN A 163 2.55 -9.74 16.70
CA ASN A 163 3.25 -9.71 17.99
C ASN A 163 2.23 -9.85 19.12
N LYS A 164 2.43 -10.82 20.02
CA LYS A 164 1.53 -11.12 21.14
C LYS A 164 0.06 -11.22 20.70
N ASN A 165 -0.18 -11.94 19.61
CA ASN A 165 -1.50 -12.11 18.97
C ASN A 165 -2.16 -10.82 18.45
N LYS A 166 -1.45 -9.70 18.39
CA LYS A 166 -1.91 -8.47 17.75
C LYS A 166 -1.28 -8.32 16.38
N LEU A 167 -2.05 -7.88 15.41
CA LEU A 167 -1.55 -7.57 14.08
C LEU A 167 -1.23 -6.08 13.97
N PHE A 168 -0.07 -5.78 13.38
CA PHE A 168 0.37 -4.42 13.04
C PHE A 168 0.62 -4.34 11.55
N ILE A 169 0.33 -3.19 10.97
CA ILE A 169 0.51 -2.92 9.55
C ILE A 169 1.64 -1.89 9.41
N LEU A 170 2.61 -2.20 8.54
CA LEU A 170 3.78 -1.37 8.25
C LEU A 170 3.64 -0.67 6.90
N ASP A 171 4.54 0.27 6.64
CA ASP A 171 4.80 0.88 5.33
C ASP A 171 3.59 1.56 4.66
N TRP A 172 3.21 2.69 5.20
CA TRP A 172 2.05 3.49 4.81
C TRP A 172 2.29 4.44 3.63
N ASP A 173 3.34 4.24 2.86
CA ASP A 173 3.78 5.17 1.81
C ASP A 173 2.78 5.31 0.65
N TYR A 174 2.04 4.24 0.36
CA TYR A 174 1.06 4.19 -0.73
C TYR A 174 -0.37 4.52 -0.33
N SER A 175 -0.59 4.93 0.93
CA SER A 175 -1.95 5.20 1.41
C SER A 175 -2.66 6.27 0.59
N LEU A 176 -3.93 6.03 0.34
CA LEU A 176 -4.77 6.87 -0.51
C LEU A 176 -6.26 6.72 -0.12
N ILE A 177 -7.12 7.56 -0.68
CA ILE A 177 -8.56 7.42 -0.57
C ILE A 177 -9.06 6.54 -1.72
N SER A 178 -9.77 5.47 -1.36
CA SER A 178 -10.49 4.59 -2.28
C SER A 178 -11.65 3.91 -1.54
N CYS A 179 -11.97 2.67 -1.88
CA CYS A 179 -12.96 1.84 -1.20
C CYS A 179 -12.34 0.55 -0.66
N ILE A 180 -13.07 -0.18 0.18
CA ILE A 180 -12.63 -1.46 0.74
C ILE A 180 -12.38 -2.51 -0.34
N GLY A 181 -13.17 -2.50 -1.42
CA GLY A 181 -13.00 -3.41 -2.54
C GLY A 181 -11.64 -3.27 -3.20
N TYR A 182 -11.15 -2.03 -3.37
CA TYR A 182 -9.80 -1.78 -3.86
C TYR A 182 -8.72 -2.31 -2.90
N GLU A 183 -8.86 -2.06 -1.59
CA GLU A 183 -7.88 -2.54 -0.60
C GLU A 183 -7.75 -4.06 -0.63
N ILE A 184 -8.90 -4.76 -0.66
CA ILE A 184 -8.92 -6.24 -0.72
C ILE A 184 -8.46 -6.76 -2.08
N ALA A 185 -8.76 -6.06 -3.19
CA ALA A 185 -8.25 -6.39 -4.51
C ALA A 185 -6.73 -6.26 -4.58
N MET A 186 -6.15 -5.19 -4.01
CA MET A 186 -4.71 -5.00 -3.95
C MET A 186 -4.03 -6.10 -3.14
N PHE A 187 -4.57 -6.44 -1.97
CA PHE A 187 -4.08 -7.58 -1.18
C PHE A 187 -4.18 -8.89 -1.94
N ALA A 188 -5.31 -9.13 -2.62
CA ALA A 188 -5.50 -10.35 -3.42
C ALA A 188 -4.52 -10.43 -4.59
N TYR A 189 -4.26 -9.31 -5.24
CA TYR A 189 -3.30 -9.18 -6.34
C TYR A 189 -1.86 -9.44 -5.89
N LEU A 190 -1.39 -8.71 -4.88
CA LEU A 190 -0.02 -8.82 -4.38
C LEU A 190 0.29 -10.21 -3.82
N GLU A 191 -0.66 -10.79 -3.10
CA GLU A 191 -0.53 -12.11 -2.51
C GLU A 191 -0.95 -13.26 -3.43
N LYS A 192 -1.36 -12.97 -4.67
CA LYS A 192 -1.82 -13.98 -5.65
C LYS A 192 -2.86 -14.92 -5.04
N LEU A 193 -3.90 -14.35 -4.43
CA LEU A 193 -4.95 -15.14 -3.79
C LEU A 193 -5.80 -15.86 -4.85
N ASN A 194 -6.25 -17.08 -4.53
CA ASN A 194 -7.18 -17.80 -5.38
C ASN A 194 -8.65 -17.36 -5.12
N GLN A 195 -9.56 -17.81 -5.98
CA GLN A 195 -10.99 -17.46 -5.89
C GLN A 195 -11.62 -17.83 -4.54
N VAL A 196 -11.22 -18.97 -3.95
CA VAL A 196 -11.75 -19.41 -2.64
C VAL A 196 -11.35 -18.43 -1.55
N GLN A 197 -10.11 -17.96 -1.57
CA GLN A 197 -9.58 -16.99 -0.61
C GLN A 197 -10.23 -15.61 -0.80
N ILE A 198 -10.39 -15.16 -2.04
CA ILE A 198 -11.09 -13.90 -2.37
C ILE A 198 -12.55 -13.97 -1.88
N LYS A 199 -13.26 -15.07 -2.15
CA LYS A 199 -14.63 -15.30 -1.68
C LYS A 199 -14.72 -15.30 -0.14
N LYS A 200 -13.69 -15.86 0.54
CA LYS A 200 -13.62 -15.82 2.01
C LYS A 200 -13.45 -14.40 2.53
N LEU A 201 -12.60 -13.58 1.91
CA LEU A 201 -12.43 -12.16 2.27
C LEU A 201 -13.70 -11.36 1.99
N SER A 202 -14.34 -11.52 0.83
CA SER A 202 -15.62 -10.89 0.50
C SER A 202 -16.64 -11.10 1.62
N LYS A 203 -16.85 -12.35 2.06
CA LYS A 203 -17.75 -12.68 3.18
C LYS A 203 -17.33 -12.00 4.50
N ILE A 204 -16.04 -12.01 4.82
CA ILE A 204 -15.51 -11.45 6.06
C ILE A 204 -15.70 -9.94 6.11
N PHE A 205 -15.40 -9.25 5.02
CA PHE A 205 -15.54 -7.79 4.93
C PHE A 205 -16.95 -7.32 4.58
N ARG A 206 -17.87 -8.25 4.24
CA ARG A 206 -19.25 -7.97 3.84
C ARG A 206 -19.34 -7.05 2.62
N ILE A 207 -18.48 -7.30 1.64
CA ILE A 207 -18.48 -6.64 0.34
C ILE A 207 -18.77 -7.66 -0.75
N SER A 208 -19.26 -7.20 -1.90
CA SER A 208 -19.50 -8.11 -3.02
C SER A 208 -18.18 -8.63 -3.60
N ILE A 209 -18.19 -9.84 -4.12
CA ILE A 209 -17.04 -10.36 -4.85
C ILE A 209 -16.77 -9.54 -6.12
N ASP A 210 -17.84 -9.02 -6.74
CA ASP A 210 -17.76 -8.20 -7.94
C ASP A 210 -17.04 -6.88 -7.68
N GLU A 211 -17.21 -6.28 -6.51
CA GLU A 211 -16.46 -5.10 -6.11
C GLU A 211 -14.96 -5.38 -6.05
N ILE A 212 -14.54 -6.52 -5.48
CA ILE A 212 -13.13 -6.91 -5.44
C ILE A 212 -12.60 -7.15 -6.87
N ILE A 213 -13.33 -7.92 -7.67
CA ILE A 213 -12.94 -8.27 -9.04
C ILE A 213 -12.84 -7.02 -9.92
N HIS A 214 -13.74 -6.06 -9.73
CA HIS A 214 -13.73 -4.77 -10.43
C HIS A 214 -12.39 -4.04 -10.29
N TYR A 215 -11.75 -4.08 -9.13
CA TYR A 215 -10.48 -3.37 -8.89
C TYR A 215 -9.22 -4.16 -9.26
N LEU A 216 -9.28 -5.47 -9.52
CA LEU A 216 -8.09 -6.24 -9.91
C LEU A 216 -7.38 -5.67 -11.15
N PRO A 217 -8.08 -5.27 -12.24
CA PRO A 217 -7.42 -4.64 -13.40
C PRO A 217 -6.75 -3.30 -13.05
N ILE A 218 -7.29 -2.55 -12.10
CA ILE A 218 -6.67 -1.30 -11.61
C ILE A 218 -5.38 -1.61 -10.83
N CYS A 219 -5.35 -2.69 -10.03
CA CYS A 219 -4.13 -3.14 -9.35
C CYS A 219 -3.04 -3.52 -10.36
N HIS A 220 -3.38 -4.25 -11.42
CA HIS A 220 -2.46 -4.57 -12.53
C HIS A 220 -1.94 -3.29 -13.22
N LEU A 221 -2.82 -2.33 -13.48
CA LEU A 221 -2.43 -1.07 -14.11
C LEU A 221 -1.46 -0.28 -13.23
N LEU A 222 -1.72 -0.16 -11.93
CA LEU A 222 -0.84 0.53 -10.98
C LEU A 222 0.54 -0.12 -10.91
N ASP A 223 0.59 -1.45 -10.77
CA ASP A 223 1.85 -2.19 -10.73
C ASP A 223 2.64 -2.02 -12.04
N TYR A 224 1.96 -2.08 -13.19
CA TYR A 224 2.57 -1.85 -14.49
C TYR A 224 3.17 -0.43 -14.60
N LEU A 225 2.39 0.59 -14.23
CA LEU A 225 2.83 1.98 -14.28
C LEU A 225 4.01 2.22 -13.32
N TYR A 226 3.94 1.67 -12.12
CA TYR A 226 5.03 1.72 -11.14
C TYR A 226 6.32 1.10 -11.70
N LYS A 227 6.24 -0.12 -12.26
CA LYS A 227 7.38 -0.80 -12.88
C LYS A 227 7.95 -0.03 -14.07
N LYS A 228 7.09 0.62 -14.88
CA LYS A 228 7.55 1.52 -15.95
C LYS A 228 8.37 2.70 -15.42
N VAL A 229 7.97 3.27 -14.28
CA VAL A 229 8.75 4.31 -13.63
C VAL A 229 10.07 3.76 -13.10
N LEU A 230 10.08 2.57 -12.47
CA LEU A 230 11.32 1.93 -12.03
C LEU A 230 12.30 1.67 -13.18
N ILE A 231 11.81 1.29 -14.37
CA ILE A 231 12.64 1.16 -15.58
C ILE A 231 13.21 2.52 -15.99
N LYS A 232 12.37 3.56 -16.02
CA LYS A 232 12.80 4.92 -16.36
C LYS A 232 13.91 5.40 -15.43
N GLU A 233 13.80 5.11 -14.14
CA GLU A 233 14.79 5.43 -13.10
C GLU A 233 15.96 4.42 -13.04
N LYS A 234 16.03 3.46 -13.99
CA LYS A 234 17.07 2.41 -14.09
C LYS A 234 17.18 1.48 -12.87
N LEU A 235 16.11 1.33 -12.11
CA LEU A 235 16.08 0.47 -10.92
C LEU A 235 15.74 -0.99 -11.24
N ILE A 236 15.00 -1.23 -12.32
CA ILE A 236 14.75 -2.56 -12.88
C ILE A 236 14.94 -2.55 -14.40
N LYS A 237 15.12 -3.74 -15.02
CA LYS A 237 15.37 -3.85 -16.47
C LYS A 237 14.14 -4.26 -17.28
N VAL A 238 13.27 -5.08 -16.73
CA VAL A 238 12.18 -5.75 -17.47
C VAL A 238 10.89 -5.78 -16.66
N ILE A 239 9.76 -5.76 -17.36
CA ILE A 239 8.43 -6.01 -16.80
C ILE A 239 7.96 -7.40 -17.26
N ASP A 240 7.27 -8.11 -16.38
CA ASP A 240 6.67 -9.41 -16.70
C ASP A 240 5.70 -9.30 -17.89
N LYS A 241 5.87 -10.17 -18.90
CA LYS A 241 5.02 -10.21 -20.10
C LYS A 241 3.56 -10.47 -19.77
N LYS A 242 3.27 -11.26 -18.73
CA LYS A 242 1.89 -11.52 -18.27
C LYS A 242 1.23 -10.23 -17.80
N LEU A 243 1.93 -9.43 -16.98
CA LEU A 243 1.41 -8.14 -16.51
C LEU A 243 1.12 -7.18 -17.69
N ILE A 244 2.01 -7.12 -18.68
CA ILE A 244 1.79 -6.31 -19.90
C ILE A 244 0.51 -6.74 -20.61
N ARG A 245 0.29 -8.05 -20.78
CA ARG A 245 -0.91 -8.59 -21.44
C ARG A 245 -2.19 -8.24 -20.67
N GLU A 246 -2.20 -8.43 -19.35
CA GLU A 246 -3.37 -8.12 -18.51
C GLU A 246 -3.74 -6.63 -18.59
N VAL A 247 -2.75 -5.75 -18.55
CA VAL A 247 -2.97 -4.30 -18.66
C VAL A 247 -3.48 -3.91 -20.06
N ASN A 248 -2.92 -4.49 -21.12
CA ASN A 248 -3.37 -4.22 -22.49
C ASN A 248 -4.83 -4.68 -22.71
N ASN A 249 -5.19 -5.86 -22.19
CA ASN A 249 -6.56 -6.37 -22.24
C ASN A 249 -7.53 -5.42 -21.50
N PHE A 250 -7.17 -4.98 -20.30
CA PHE A 250 -7.98 -4.04 -19.52
C PHE A 250 -8.16 -2.71 -20.25
N ILE A 251 -7.06 -2.13 -20.76
CA ILE A 251 -7.11 -0.88 -21.51
C ILE A 251 -7.94 -1.04 -22.80
N GLY A 252 -7.81 -2.17 -23.49
CA GLY A 252 -8.60 -2.46 -24.70
C GLY A 252 -10.10 -2.60 -24.43
N ASN A 253 -10.48 -3.20 -23.31
CA ASN A 253 -11.89 -3.39 -22.94
C ASN A 253 -12.59 -2.11 -22.43
N ILE A 254 -11.83 -1.15 -21.89
CA ILE A 254 -12.37 0.14 -21.42
C ILE A 254 -12.48 1.17 -22.57
N LEU A 255 -11.76 0.95 -23.64
CA LEU A 255 -11.63 1.90 -24.76
C LEU A 255 -12.56 1.60 -25.88
#